data_56b6b839f017eaf323e41e0acad51639
#
_entry.id   56b6b839f017eaf323e41e0acad51639
#
_cell.length_a   1.000
_cell.length_b   1.000
_cell.length_c   1.000
_cell.angle_alpha   90.00
_cell.angle_beta   90.00
_cell.angle_gamma   90.00
#
_symmetry.space_group_name_H-M   'P 1'
#
loop_
_entity.id
_entity.type
_entity.pdbx_description
1 polymer ?
#
loop_
_entity_poly.entity_id
_entity_poly.type
_entity_poly.pdbx_seq_one_letter_code
_entity_poly.pdbx_strand_id
1 'polypeptide(L)'
;MMGGYGDVQMIDENGLRVDGRGPGDIRPVSIETGVIPVADGSARVIWGTNHAVAAVYGPMEAHPRKIQRQDRAVLDVRYNMAPFSTTDRMRPGFNRRSREISKVTADALESVVLLEMYPRSKIRIEIEILTAEAGTRCVGLTAASVALAHAGIPMTDMVVSVASGKINDVVVCDLNKEEDNYGEADLPMGILPNTGELVFLQMDGDLSPAEFQEAWDYNMEAALVVHQIMVEALKGGDA
;
A
#
# COMPACT_ATOMS: atom_id res chain seq x y z
N MET A 1 -27.77 9.09 -6.49
CA MET A 1 -28.53 8.87 -5.25
C MET A 1 -27.49 8.51 -4.22
N MET A 2 -27.18 9.40 -3.29
CA MET A 2 -26.34 9.12 -2.14
C MET A 2 -27.17 8.24 -1.21
N GLY A 3 -26.83 6.96 -1.08
CA GLY A 3 -27.38 6.08 -0.05
C GLY A 3 -26.86 6.59 1.30
N GLY A 4 -27.75 6.68 2.29
CA GLY A 4 -27.41 7.18 3.61
C GLY A 4 -26.36 6.29 4.27
N TYR A 5 -25.31 6.90 4.72
CA TYR A 5 -24.14 6.34 5.43
C TYR A 5 -24.50 5.99 6.90
N GLY A 6 -25.64 5.44 7.23
CA GLY A 6 -26.02 5.35 8.64
C GLY A 6 -26.78 4.12 9.11
N ASP A 7 -27.27 3.27 8.21
CA ASP A 7 -28.23 2.22 8.59
C ASP A 7 -27.65 0.79 8.64
N VAL A 8 -26.38 0.58 8.32
CA VAL A 8 -25.75 -0.76 8.36
C VAL A 8 -24.95 -0.88 9.65
N GLN A 9 -25.41 -1.70 10.59
CA GLN A 9 -24.67 -1.99 11.80
C GLN A 9 -23.49 -2.88 11.47
N MET A 10 -22.26 -2.35 11.59
CA MET A 10 -21.00 -3.03 11.30
C MET A 10 -20.17 -3.38 12.52
N ILE A 11 -20.58 -2.86 13.68
CA ILE A 11 -19.99 -3.16 14.97
C ILE A 11 -21.11 -3.73 15.85
N ASP A 12 -20.84 -4.87 16.47
CA ASP A 12 -21.78 -5.53 17.38
C ASP A 12 -21.80 -4.87 18.77
N GLU A 13 -22.69 -5.34 19.65
CA GLU A 13 -22.83 -4.87 21.03
C GLU A 13 -21.59 -5.10 21.91
N ASN A 14 -20.66 -5.97 21.47
CA ASN A 14 -19.40 -6.27 22.13
C ASN A 14 -18.23 -5.44 21.60
N GLY A 15 -18.48 -4.56 20.61
CA GLY A 15 -17.46 -3.76 19.96
C GLY A 15 -16.65 -4.51 18.89
N LEU A 16 -17.12 -5.70 18.44
CA LEU A 16 -16.49 -6.46 17.38
C LEU A 16 -17.07 -6.09 16.02
N ARG A 17 -16.21 -6.10 15.02
CA ARG A 17 -16.52 -5.83 13.61
C ARG A 17 -17.22 -7.04 12.96
N VAL A 18 -17.81 -6.87 11.77
CA VAL A 18 -18.56 -7.91 11.05
C VAL A 18 -17.75 -9.19 10.85
N ASP A 19 -16.43 -9.07 10.70
CA ASP A 19 -15.50 -10.18 10.52
C ASP A 19 -14.89 -10.71 11.84
N GLY A 20 -15.38 -10.22 12.99
CA GLY A 20 -14.97 -10.66 14.33
C GLY A 20 -13.68 -10.02 14.85
N ARG A 21 -13.07 -9.08 14.11
CA ARG A 21 -11.90 -8.32 14.57
C ARG A 21 -12.30 -7.24 15.57
N GLY A 22 -11.38 -6.91 16.48
CA GLY A 22 -11.45 -5.69 17.28
C GLY A 22 -11.12 -4.43 16.46
N PRO A 23 -11.35 -3.23 17.02
CA PRO A 23 -11.10 -1.97 16.28
C PRO A 23 -9.67 -1.79 15.79
N GLY A 24 -8.66 -2.15 16.59
CA GLY A 24 -7.24 -2.02 16.24
C GLY A 24 -6.66 -3.18 15.45
N ASP A 25 -7.42 -4.24 15.18
CA ASP A 25 -6.91 -5.45 14.52
C ASP A 25 -6.80 -5.28 13.01
N ILE A 26 -5.68 -5.78 12.44
CA ILE A 26 -5.48 -5.88 10.99
C ILE A 26 -5.86 -7.27 10.49
N ARG A 27 -6.23 -7.35 9.20
CA ARG A 27 -6.41 -8.64 8.50
C ARG A 27 -5.09 -9.41 8.45
N PRO A 28 -5.12 -10.74 8.33
CA PRO A 28 -3.90 -11.53 8.16
C PRO A 28 -3.06 -11.05 6.99
N VAL A 29 -1.74 -10.91 7.20
CA VAL A 29 -0.78 -10.49 6.18
C VAL A 29 0.23 -11.60 5.96
N SER A 30 0.50 -11.92 4.69
CA SER A 30 1.62 -12.78 4.30
C SER A 30 2.37 -12.17 3.12
N ILE A 31 3.70 -12.31 3.13
CA ILE A 31 4.59 -11.70 2.14
C ILE A 31 5.57 -12.76 1.66
N GLU A 32 5.75 -12.85 0.35
CA GLU A 32 6.73 -13.70 -0.31
C GLU A 32 7.59 -12.87 -1.25
N THR A 33 8.88 -13.13 -1.27
CA THR A 33 9.85 -12.48 -2.16
C THR A 33 10.28 -13.42 -3.30
N GLY A 34 10.84 -12.86 -4.38
CA GLY A 34 11.36 -13.67 -5.48
C GLY A 34 10.30 -14.36 -6.37
N VAL A 35 9.03 -13.94 -6.28
CA VAL A 35 7.90 -14.60 -6.97
C VAL A 35 7.89 -14.41 -8.48
N ILE A 36 8.68 -13.49 -9.02
CA ILE A 36 8.83 -13.23 -10.46
C ILE A 36 10.30 -13.41 -10.84
N PRO A 37 10.70 -14.57 -11.39
CA PRO A 37 12.12 -14.89 -11.66
C PRO A 37 12.81 -14.00 -12.69
N VAL A 38 12.06 -13.31 -13.54
CA VAL A 38 12.60 -12.42 -14.59
C VAL A 38 12.76 -10.97 -14.14
N ALA A 39 12.30 -10.63 -12.94
CA ALA A 39 12.47 -9.32 -12.33
C ALA A 39 13.78 -9.28 -11.52
N ASP A 40 14.38 -8.10 -11.39
CA ASP A 40 15.55 -7.90 -10.51
C ASP A 40 15.16 -8.03 -9.03
N GLY A 41 13.91 -7.67 -8.70
CA GLY A 41 13.29 -7.94 -7.41
C GLY A 41 11.78 -8.06 -7.54
N SER A 42 11.17 -8.86 -6.68
CA SER A 42 9.71 -9.00 -6.68
C SER A 42 9.17 -9.42 -5.32
N ALA A 43 7.94 -9.07 -5.06
CA ALA A 43 7.21 -9.47 -3.87
C ALA A 43 5.74 -9.72 -4.18
N ARG A 44 5.16 -10.67 -3.47
CA ARG A 44 3.73 -10.94 -3.39
C ARG A 44 3.26 -10.62 -1.98
N VAL A 45 2.22 -9.82 -1.86
CA VAL A 45 1.57 -9.51 -0.60
C VAL A 45 0.13 -10.00 -0.67
N ILE A 46 -0.25 -10.82 0.28
CA ILE A 46 -1.63 -11.22 0.54
C ILE A 46 -2.01 -10.56 1.86
N TRP A 47 -3.05 -9.73 1.84
CA TRP A 47 -3.53 -8.99 3.00
C TRP A 47 -5.04 -9.13 3.09
N GLY A 48 -5.52 -9.99 3.99
CA GLY A 48 -6.88 -10.49 3.96
C GLY A 48 -7.14 -11.20 2.63
N THR A 49 -8.11 -10.72 1.87
CA THR A 49 -8.41 -11.20 0.50
C THR A 49 -7.69 -10.44 -0.60
N ASN A 50 -7.06 -9.30 -0.29
CA ASN A 50 -6.25 -8.57 -1.26
C ASN A 50 -5.03 -9.38 -1.67
N HIS A 51 -4.74 -9.39 -2.97
CA HIS A 51 -3.57 -10.03 -3.52
C HIS A 51 -2.86 -9.08 -4.47
N ALA A 52 -1.70 -8.58 -4.07
CA ALA A 52 -0.84 -7.71 -4.87
C ALA A 52 0.48 -8.40 -5.21
N VAL A 53 0.97 -8.16 -6.42
CA VAL A 53 2.31 -8.55 -6.86
C VAL A 53 3.03 -7.31 -7.36
N ALA A 54 4.26 -7.10 -6.90
CA ALA A 54 5.13 -6.04 -7.37
C ALA A 54 6.41 -6.63 -7.97
N ALA A 55 6.84 -6.05 -9.10
CA ALA A 55 8.08 -6.40 -9.78
C ALA A 55 8.92 -5.15 -10.03
N VAL A 56 10.21 -5.25 -9.75
CA VAL A 56 11.20 -4.18 -9.93
C VAL A 56 12.17 -4.57 -11.02
N TYR A 57 12.42 -3.63 -11.94
CA TYR A 57 13.38 -3.77 -13.03
C TYR A 57 14.34 -2.59 -13.03
N GLY A 58 15.63 -2.89 -13.04
CA GLY A 58 16.69 -1.90 -13.07
C GLY A 58 17.57 -1.86 -11.82
N PRO A 59 18.51 -0.92 -11.76
CA PRO A 59 18.62 0.29 -12.59
C PRO A 59 18.97 -0.01 -14.06
N MET A 60 18.23 0.55 -15.01
CA MET A 60 18.42 0.40 -16.45
C MET A 60 18.57 1.76 -17.13
N GLU A 61 19.05 1.81 -18.37
CA GLU A 61 19.12 3.07 -19.14
C GLU A 61 17.74 3.70 -19.27
N ALA A 62 17.60 4.98 -18.93
CA ALA A 62 16.34 5.67 -19.02
C ALA A 62 16.01 6.05 -20.48
N HIS A 63 14.95 5.48 -21.00
CA HIS A 63 14.36 5.83 -22.29
C HIS A 63 12.94 6.39 -22.14
N PRO A 64 12.57 7.38 -22.94
CA PRO A 64 13.38 8.16 -23.91
C PRO A 64 14.40 9.07 -23.20
N ARG A 65 15.50 9.42 -23.84
CA ARG A 65 16.59 10.24 -23.25
C ARG A 65 16.12 11.54 -22.59
N LYS A 66 15.01 12.10 -23.02
CA LYS A 66 14.43 13.34 -22.45
C LYS A 66 13.99 13.21 -20.99
N ILE A 67 13.77 11.97 -20.46
CA ILE A 67 13.41 11.75 -19.06
C ILE A 67 14.63 11.56 -18.18
N GLN A 68 15.84 11.37 -18.75
CA GLN A 68 17.05 11.18 -17.96
C GLN A 68 17.35 12.40 -17.11
N ARG A 69 17.67 12.15 -15.85
CA ARG A 69 18.22 13.13 -14.92
C ARG A 69 19.72 12.88 -14.76
N GLN A 70 20.53 13.94 -14.74
CA GLN A 70 21.99 13.79 -14.66
C GLN A 70 22.47 13.46 -13.24
N ASP A 71 21.68 13.81 -12.26
CA ASP A 71 21.98 13.75 -10.84
C ASP A 71 21.41 12.49 -10.13
N ARG A 72 20.41 11.85 -10.72
CA ARG A 72 19.69 10.73 -10.08
C ARG A 72 19.00 9.80 -11.07
N ALA A 73 18.52 8.67 -10.58
CA ALA A 73 17.58 7.82 -11.30
C ALA A 73 16.18 8.44 -11.39
N VAL A 74 15.40 7.96 -12.36
CA VAL A 74 13.96 8.22 -12.46
C VAL A 74 13.21 6.99 -11.97
N LEU A 75 12.29 7.18 -11.04
CA LEU A 75 11.38 6.13 -10.60
C LEU A 75 10.15 6.11 -11.50
N ASP A 76 9.87 4.98 -12.16
CA ASP A 76 8.73 4.78 -13.07
C ASP A 76 7.79 3.74 -12.43
N VAL A 77 6.80 4.21 -11.68
CA VAL A 77 5.86 3.35 -10.96
C VAL A 77 4.57 3.21 -11.74
N ARG A 78 4.09 2.00 -11.87
CA ARG A 78 2.80 1.66 -12.48
C ARG A 78 2.00 0.80 -11.53
N TYR A 79 0.84 1.29 -11.18
CA TYR A 79 -0.17 0.55 -10.45
C TYR A 79 -1.30 0.18 -11.40
N ASN A 80 -1.68 -1.07 -11.40
CA ASN A 80 -2.78 -1.58 -12.19
C ASN A 80 -3.63 -2.57 -11.38
N MET A 81 -4.92 -2.62 -11.70
CA MET A 81 -5.83 -3.64 -11.18
C MET A 81 -6.21 -4.58 -12.32
N ALA A 82 -5.96 -5.87 -12.14
CA ALA A 82 -6.34 -6.87 -13.14
C ALA A 82 -7.86 -6.80 -13.44
N PRO A 83 -8.29 -7.00 -14.68
CA PRO A 83 -9.71 -6.93 -15.05
C PRO A 83 -10.62 -7.87 -14.24
N PHE A 84 -10.06 -8.93 -13.68
CA PHE A 84 -10.76 -9.92 -12.85
C PHE A 84 -10.57 -9.69 -11.34
N SER A 85 -9.88 -8.60 -10.94
CA SER A 85 -9.55 -8.36 -9.53
C SER A 85 -10.76 -8.02 -8.65
N THR A 86 -11.84 -7.57 -9.25
CA THR A 86 -13.11 -7.22 -8.57
C THR A 86 -14.25 -8.06 -9.10
N THR A 87 -15.32 -8.19 -8.32
CA THR A 87 -16.55 -8.89 -8.72
C THR A 87 -17.15 -8.28 -9.99
N ASP A 88 -17.20 -6.96 -10.07
CA ASP A 88 -17.55 -6.22 -11.29
C ASP A 88 -16.28 -6.03 -12.11
N ARG A 89 -16.22 -6.67 -13.27
CA ARG A 89 -15.04 -6.64 -14.13
C ARG A 89 -14.54 -5.23 -14.39
N MET A 90 -13.28 -4.98 -14.02
CA MET A 90 -12.59 -3.72 -14.32
C MET A 90 -12.25 -3.59 -15.81
N ARG A 91 -12.34 -2.38 -16.34
CA ARG A 91 -11.85 -2.11 -17.71
C ARG A 91 -10.31 -2.22 -17.72
N PRO A 92 -9.73 -2.97 -18.67
CA PRO A 92 -8.27 -3.05 -18.79
C PRO A 92 -7.66 -1.70 -19.14
N GLY A 93 -6.46 -1.46 -18.65
CA GLY A 93 -5.65 -0.29 -18.95
C GLY A 93 -5.71 0.81 -17.88
N PHE A 94 -4.90 1.85 -18.09
CA PHE A 94 -4.73 2.95 -17.15
C PHE A 94 -5.99 3.82 -17.09
N ASN A 95 -6.57 3.90 -15.89
CA ASN A 95 -7.67 4.81 -15.56
C ASN A 95 -7.18 5.95 -14.63
N ARG A 96 -8.08 6.85 -14.22
CA ARG A 96 -7.75 7.97 -13.33
C ARG A 96 -7.20 7.48 -11.98
N ARG A 97 -7.82 6.45 -11.39
CA ARG A 97 -7.39 5.85 -10.10
C ARG A 97 -5.98 5.25 -10.21
N SER A 98 -5.71 4.47 -11.28
CA SER A 98 -4.38 3.88 -11.49
C SER A 98 -3.28 4.93 -11.60
N ARG A 99 -3.55 6.05 -12.28
CA ARG A 99 -2.59 7.16 -12.43
C ARG A 99 -2.33 7.86 -11.10
N GLU A 100 -3.38 8.12 -10.33
CA GLU A 100 -3.30 8.76 -9.02
C GLU A 100 -2.48 7.88 -8.08
N ILE A 101 -2.81 6.60 -7.93
CA ILE A 101 -2.10 5.69 -7.04
C ILE A 101 -0.66 5.49 -7.50
N SER A 102 -0.39 5.36 -8.82
CA SER A 102 0.98 5.28 -9.34
C SER A 102 1.81 6.49 -8.94
N LYS A 103 1.22 7.70 -9.04
CA LYS A 103 1.92 8.93 -8.67
C LYS A 103 2.20 9.00 -7.17
N VAL A 104 1.21 8.77 -6.33
CA VAL A 104 1.35 8.81 -4.86
C VAL A 104 2.39 7.78 -4.39
N THR A 105 2.34 6.57 -4.96
CA THR A 105 3.32 5.52 -4.68
C THR A 105 4.73 5.93 -5.12
N ALA A 106 4.87 6.55 -6.30
CA ALA A 106 6.16 7.05 -6.77
C ALA A 106 6.72 8.14 -5.84
N ASP A 107 5.89 9.12 -5.48
CA ASP A 107 6.30 10.23 -4.60
C ASP A 107 6.73 9.69 -3.21
N ALA A 108 6.01 8.72 -2.65
CA ALA A 108 6.35 8.08 -1.38
C ALA A 108 7.69 7.31 -1.47
N LEU A 109 7.89 6.53 -2.51
CA LEU A 109 9.13 5.75 -2.70
C LEU A 109 10.32 6.63 -3.10
N GLU A 110 10.12 7.73 -3.85
CA GLU A 110 11.18 8.70 -4.16
C GLU A 110 11.76 9.37 -2.92
N SER A 111 11.01 9.46 -1.83
CA SER A 111 11.49 10.06 -0.57
C SER A 111 12.47 9.16 0.20
N VAL A 112 12.47 7.85 -0.08
CA VAL A 112 13.26 6.86 0.68
C VAL A 112 14.33 6.17 -0.16
N VAL A 113 14.15 6.05 -1.47
CA VAL A 113 15.11 5.41 -2.37
C VAL A 113 16.30 6.35 -2.63
N LEU A 114 17.54 5.85 -2.47
CA LEU A 114 18.76 6.61 -2.74
C LEU A 114 19.03 6.73 -4.25
N LEU A 115 18.16 7.48 -4.94
CA LEU A 115 18.16 7.61 -6.41
C LEU A 115 19.45 8.24 -6.96
N GLU A 116 20.15 9.03 -6.16
CA GLU A 116 21.41 9.70 -6.50
C GLU A 116 22.54 8.70 -6.79
N MET A 117 22.42 7.46 -6.31
CA MET A 117 23.39 6.40 -6.59
C MET A 117 23.34 5.91 -8.04
N TYR A 118 22.26 6.23 -8.78
CA TYR A 118 22.02 5.71 -10.13
C TYR A 118 21.71 6.85 -11.14
N PRO A 119 22.64 7.79 -11.38
CA PRO A 119 22.40 8.89 -12.31
C PRO A 119 22.11 8.38 -13.73
N ARG A 120 21.25 9.08 -14.46
CA ARG A 120 20.83 8.79 -15.86
C ARG A 120 20.10 7.47 -16.06
N SER A 121 19.81 6.74 -14.99
CA SER A 121 19.08 5.48 -15.04
C SER A 121 17.60 5.64 -14.74
N LYS A 122 16.88 4.54 -14.88
CA LYS A 122 15.49 4.38 -14.50
C LYS A 122 15.33 3.09 -13.71
N ILE A 123 14.53 3.16 -12.65
CA ILE A 123 14.05 2.00 -11.92
C ILE A 123 12.55 1.92 -12.20
N ARG A 124 12.08 0.80 -12.75
CA ARG A 124 10.67 0.57 -13.03
C ARG A 124 10.08 -0.36 -11.99
N ILE A 125 8.91 0.02 -11.51
CA ILE A 125 8.12 -0.76 -10.56
C ILE A 125 6.74 -1.00 -11.18
N GLU A 126 6.40 -2.26 -11.38
CA GLU A 126 5.09 -2.68 -11.87
C GLU A 126 4.34 -3.33 -10.70
N ILE A 127 3.16 -2.81 -10.38
CA ILE A 127 2.29 -3.29 -9.30
C ILE A 127 0.99 -3.77 -9.92
N GLU A 128 0.69 -5.05 -9.75
CA GLU A 128 -0.54 -5.68 -10.24
C GLU A 128 -1.37 -6.16 -9.05
N ILE A 129 -2.60 -5.69 -8.96
CA ILE A 129 -3.59 -6.17 -8.00
C ILE A 129 -4.39 -7.27 -8.66
N LEU A 130 -4.23 -8.50 -8.16
CA LEU A 130 -4.89 -9.70 -8.69
C LEU A 130 -6.25 -9.96 -8.07
N THR A 131 -6.41 -9.61 -6.78
CA THR A 131 -7.69 -9.60 -6.07
C THR A 131 -7.76 -8.33 -5.26
N ALA A 132 -8.87 -7.61 -5.39
CA ALA A 132 -9.09 -6.31 -4.78
C ALA A 132 -10.30 -6.33 -3.85
N GLU A 133 -10.03 -5.96 -2.62
CA GLU A 133 -11.02 -5.60 -1.61
C GLU A 133 -10.79 -4.12 -1.23
N ALA A 134 -10.82 -3.75 0.04
CA ALA A 134 -10.42 -2.41 0.49
C ALA A 134 -8.92 -2.31 0.72
N GLY A 135 -8.37 -1.09 0.68
CA GLY A 135 -6.96 -0.81 1.03
C GLY A 135 -5.94 -1.24 -0.04
N THR A 136 -6.33 -1.42 -1.30
CA THR A 136 -5.41 -1.89 -2.38
C THR A 136 -4.21 -0.98 -2.61
N ARG A 137 -4.31 0.32 -2.32
CA ARG A 137 -3.16 1.25 -2.40
C ARG A 137 -2.11 0.93 -1.35
N CYS A 138 -2.54 0.60 -0.11
CA CYS A 138 -1.66 0.22 0.98
C CYS A 138 -0.92 -1.07 0.68
N VAL A 139 -1.66 -2.09 0.23
CA VAL A 139 -1.08 -3.39 -0.16
C VAL A 139 -0.10 -3.24 -1.33
N GLY A 140 -0.45 -2.42 -2.34
CA GLY A 140 0.40 -2.17 -3.50
C GLY A 140 1.70 -1.43 -3.15
N LEU A 141 1.64 -0.40 -2.31
CA LEU A 141 2.82 0.34 -1.86
C LEU A 141 3.73 -0.54 -1.00
N THR A 142 3.16 -1.31 -0.07
CA THR A 142 3.91 -2.26 0.75
C THR A 142 4.60 -3.32 -0.12
N ALA A 143 3.91 -3.88 -1.12
CA ALA A 143 4.51 -4.83 -2.06
C ALA A 143 5.67 -4.22 -2.87
N ALA A 144 5.51 -2.97 -3.33
CA ALA A 144 6.55 -2.25 -4.06
C ALA A 144 7.79 -1.98 -3.19
N SER A 145 7.58 -1.62 -1.92
CA SER A 145 8.65 -1.39 -0.95
C SER A 145 9.47 -2.66 -0.70
N VAL A 146 8.80 -3.81 -0.46
CA VAL A 146 9.47 -5.11 -0.31
C VAL A 146 10.20 -5.53 -1.59
N ALA A 147 9.57 -5.34 -2.76
CA ALA A 147 10.18 -5.68 -4.04
C ALA A 147 11.46 -4.86 -4.34
N LEU A 148 11.50 -3.58 -3.94
CA LEU A 148 12.69 -2.74 -4.03
C LEU A 148 13.81 -3.24 -3.11
N ALA A 149 13.50 -3.59 -1.86
CA ALA A 149 14.45 -4.17 -0.93
C ALA A 149 15.00 -5.51 -1.42
N HIS A 150 14.14 -6.38 -1.96
CA HIS A 150 14.53 -7.65 -2.56
C HIS A 150 15.40 -7.47 -3.82
N ALA A 151 15.19 -6.39 -4.61
CA ALA A 151 16.05 -6.04 -5.74
C ALA A 151 17.43 -5.50 -5.31
N GLY A 152 17.68 -5.31 -4.03
CA GLY A 152 18.92 -4.71 -3.52
C GLY A 152 19.04 -3.22 -3.82
N ILE A 153 17.95 -2.53 -4.10
CA ILE A 153 17.94 -1.07 -4.28
C ILE A 153 18.09 -0.40 -2.92
N PRO A 154 19.13 0.44 -2.72
CA PRO A 154 19.37 1.08 -1.43
C PRO A 154 18.28 2.09 -1.09
N MET A 155 17.76 1.97 0.12
CA MET A 155 16.71 2.83 0.69
C MET A 155 17.10 3.24 2.11
N THR A 156 16.63 4.40 2.54
CA THR A 156 16.80 4.86 3.94
C THR A 156 15.97 4.03 4.91
N ASP A 157 14.76 3.65 4.49
CA ASP A 157 13.83 2.78 5.23
C ASP A 157 12.85 2.10 4.27
N MET A 158 12.17 1.06 4.72
CA MET A 158 11.04 0.48 3.99
C MET A 158 9.76 1.26 4.30
N VAL A 159 8.96 1.50 3.26
CA VAL A 159 7.65 2.13 3.44
C VAL A 159 6.61 1.07 3.74
N VAL A 160 5.91 1.22 4.85
CA VAL A 160 4.70 0.46 5.17
C VAL A 160 3.50 1.36 4.95
N SER A 161 2.46 0.85 4.34
CA SER A 161 1.21 1.59 4.22
C SER A 161 0.07 0.84 4.87
N VAL A 162 -0.69 1.56 5.69
CA VAL A 162 -1.87 1.08 6.42
C VAL A 162 -2.97 2.13 6.29
N ALA A 163 -4.22 1.73 6.38
CA ALA A 163 -5.35 2.64 6.43
C ALA A 163 -6.20 2.33 7.66
N SER A 164 -6.54 3.37 8.40
CA SER A 164 -7.63 3.35 9.40
C SER A 164 -8.80 4.16 8.89
N GLY A 165 -9.96 3.96 9.48
CA GLY A 165 -11.15 4.72 9.11
C GLY A 165 -12.16 4.75 10.24
N LYS A 166 -13.38 5.20 9.93
CA LYS A 166 -14.46 5.32 10.88
C LYS A 166 -15.71 4.61 10.38
N ILE A 167 -16.30 3.78 11.21
CA ILE A 167 -17.55 3.06 10.97
C ILE A 167 -18.44 3.09 12.20
N ASN A 168 -19.71 3.44 12.06
CA ASN A 168 -20.67 3.57 13.17
C ASN A 168 -20.10 4.36 14.37
N ASP A 169 -19.49 5.52 14.11
CA ASP A 169 -18.84 6.38 15.11
C ASP A 169 -17.64 5.75 15.86
N VAL A 170 -17.09 4.61 15.38
CA VAL A 170 -15.92 3.95 15.96
C VAL A 170 -14.76 3.99 14.97
N VAL A 171 -13.58 4.36 15.45
CA VAL A 171 -12.35 4.31 14.69
C VAL A 171 -11.85 2.87 14.59
N VAL A 172 -11.50 2.42 13.37
CA VAL A 172 -11.03 1.05 13.13
C VAL A 172 -9.81 1.04 12.22
N CYS A 173 -8.93 0.09 12.42
CA CYS A 173 -7.76 -0.14 11.59
C CYS A 173 -8.07 -1.16 10.48
N ASP A 174 -7.48 -0.96 9.31
CA ASP A 174 -7.52 -1.91 8.18
C ASP A 174 -8.95 -2.30 7.76
N LEU A 175 -9.63 -1.34 7.14
CA LEU A 175 -11.00 -1.48 6.64
C LEU A 175 -11.14 -2.66 5.67
N ASN A 176 -12.20 -3.45 5.83
CA ASN A 176 -12.63 -4.40 4.82
C ASN A 176 -13.51 -3.72 3.75
N LYS A 177 -13.97 -4.47 2.75
CA LYS A 177 -14.74 -3.93 1.61
C LYS A 177 -16.07 -3.30 2.03
N GLU A 178 -16.75 -3.90 2.98
CA GLU A 178 -18.05 -3.40 3.44
C GLU A 178 -17.86 -2.11 4.23
N GLU A 179 -16.86 -2.09 5.10
CA GLU A 179 -16.46 -0.95 5.90
C GLU A 179 -15.98 0.23 5.06
N ASP A 180 -15.18 -0.02 4.01
CA ASP A 180 -14.72 1.00 3.05
C ASP A 180 -15.89 1.60 2.24
N ASN A 181 -16.90 0.78 1.90
CA ASN A 181 -18.05 1.23 1.12
C ASN A 181 -19.09 2.02 1.94
N TYR A 182 -19.26 1.71 3.20
CA TYR A 182 -20.29 2.28 4.07
C TYR A 182 -19.71 3.08 5.24
N GLY A 183 -18.38 3.12 5.38
CA GLY A 183 -17.69 3.88 6.38
C GLY A 183 -17.83 5.39 6.22
N GLU A 184 -17.54 6.11 7.28
CA GLU A 184 -17.65 7.56 7.38
C GLU A 184 -16.35 8.27 6.99
N ALA A 185 -15.21 7.57 7.15
CA ALA A 185 -13.89 8.10 6.80
C ALA A 185 -12.89 6.98 6.48
N ASP A 186 -11.89 7.31 5.65
CA ASP A 186 -10.73 6.49 5.31
C ASP A 186 -9.45 7.34 5.40
N LEU A 187 -8.45 6.86 6.12
CA LEU A 187 -7.17 7.53 6.40
C LEU A 187 -5.98 6.63 6.03
N PRO A 188 -5.68 6.42 4.74
CA PRO A 188 -4.48 5.72 4.33
C PRO A 188 -3.22 6.57 4.57
N MET A 189 -2.22 5.93 5.20
CA MET A 189 -0.93 6.53 5.52
C MET A 189 0.21 5.66 4.98
N GLY A 190 1.32 6.30 4.58
CA GLY A 190 2.61 5.66 4.32
C GLY A 190 3.61 6.09 5.38
N ILE A 191 4.18 5.12 6.07
CA ILE A 191 4.95 5.31 7.30
C ILE A 191 6.33 4.69 7.12
N LEU A 192 7.36 5.34 7.67
CA LEU A 192 8.70 4.81 7.86
C LEU A 192 8.81 4.24 9.27
N PRO A 193 8.80 2.91 9.44
CA PRO A 193 8.66 2.30 10.77
C PRO A 193 9.81 2.59 11.73
N ASN A 194 11.03 2.77 11.21
CA ASN A 194 12.21 3.02 12.07
C ASN A 194 12.28 4.45 12.59
N THR A 195 11.73 5.43 11.87
CA THR A 195 11.76 6.84 12.25
C THR A 195 10.41 7.38 12.72
N GLY A 196 9.31 6.72 12.35
CA GLY A 196 7.95 7.20 12.57
C GLY A 196 7.54 8.34 11.64
N GLU A 197 8.35 8.63 10.61
CA GLU A 197 8.05 9.69 9.64
C GLU A 197 6.98 9.26 8.64
N LEU A 198 6.18 10.22 8.18
CA LEU A 198 5.21 10.03 7.12
C LEU A 198 5.81 10.36 5.76
N VAL A 199 5.53 9.49 4.78
CA VAL A 199 5.84 9.74 3.36
C VAL A 199 4.62 10.06 2.54
N PHE A 200 3.43 9.67 2.97
CA PHE A 200 2.16 10.18 2.44
C PHE A 200 1.04 10.06 3.47
N LEU A 201 0.04 10.91 3.32
CA LEU A 201 -1.23 10.86 4.05
C LEU A 201 -2.33 11.32 3.11
N GLN A 202 -3.41 10.57 3.08
CA GLN A 202 -4.65 10.97 2.44
C GLN A 202 -5.78 10.79 3.46
N MET A 203 -6.83 11.57 3.31
CA MET A 203 -8.04 11.44 4.13
C MET A 203 -9.25 11.68 3.24
N ASP A 204 -10.22 10.81 3.34
CA ASP A 204 -11.54 10.98 2.78
C ASP A 204 -12.57 10.81 3.90
N GLY A 205 -13.60 11.63 3.92
CA GLY A 205 -14.61 11.62 4.98
C GLY A 205 -14.34 12.62 6.10
N ASP A 206 -14.96 12.40 7.27
CA ASP A 206 -14.96 13.33 8.40
C ASP A 206 -14.49 12.63 9.69
N LEU A 207 -13.40 13.15 10.26
CA LEU A 207 -12.84 12.73 11.54
C LEU A 207 -12.66 13.96 12.43
N SER A 208 -13.14 13.89 13.67
CA SER A 208 -12.76 14.86 14.68
C SER A 208 -11.26 14.77 14.99
N PRO A 209 -10.64 15.80 15.60
CA PRO A 209 -9.24 15.74 15.98
C PRO A 209 -8.88 14.56 16.90
N ALA A 210 -9.79 14.13 17.76
CA ALA A 210 -9.58 12.99 18.65
C ALA A 210 -9.60 11.66 17.87
N GLU A 211 -10.58 11.47 16.99
CA GLU A 211 -10.69 10.30 16.11
C GLU A 211 -9.51 10.21 15.14
N PHE A 212 -9.06 11.35 14.60
CA PHE A 212 -7.86 11.40 13.77
C PHE A 212 -6.63 10.93 14.54
N GLN A 213 -6.46 11.35 15.81
CA GLN A 213 -5.33 10.90 16.63
C GLN A 213 -5.43 9.39 16.91
N GLU A 214 -6.61 8.88 17.19
CA GLU A 214 -6.82 7.44 17.40
C GLU A 214 -6.52 6.63 16.11
N ALA A 215 -7.00 7.08 14.95
CA ALA A 215 -6.71 6.47 13.66
C ALA A 215 -5.21 6.50 13.32
N TRP A 216 -4.54 7.60 13.66
CA TRP A 216 -3.10 7.73 13.55
C TRP A 216 -2.36 6.69 14.40
N ASP A 217 -2.73 6.56 15.66
CA ASP A 217 -2.09 5.66 16.61
C ASP A 217 -2.27 4.19 16.15
N TYR A 218 -3.47 3.81 15.69
CA TYR A 218 -3.71 2.49 15.08
C TYR A 218 -2.84 2.25 13.84
N ASN A 219 -2.72 3.21 12.95
CA ASN A 219 -1.87 3.07 11.77
C ASN A 219 -0.39 2.90 12.13
N MET A 220 0.10 3.63 13.16
CA MET A 220 1.49 3.51 13.63
C MET A 220 1.77 2.14 14.23
N GLU A 221 0.88 1.62 15.07
CA GLU A 221 1.01 0.29 15.68
C GLU A 221 0.95 -0.81 14.60
N ALA A 222 -0.02 -0.74 13.70
CA ALA A 222 -0.16 -1.69 12.60
C ALA A 222 1.05 -1.68 11.66
N ALA A 223 1.64 -0.52 11.40
CA ALA A 223 2.82 -0.39 10.56
C ALA A 223 4.03 -1.15 11.15
N LEU A 224 4.20 -1.15 12.47
CA LEU A 224 5.28 -1.91 13.13
C LEU A 224 5.08 -3.42 12.95
N VAL A 225 3.85 -3.90 13.07
CA VAL A 225 3.52 -5.33 12.86
C VAL A 225 3.80 -5.74 11.41
N VAL A 226 3.32 -4.96 10.45
CA VAL A 226 3.53 -5.25 9.02
C VAL A 226 5.02 -5.18 8.66
N HIS A 227 5.75 -4.20 9.20
CA HIS A 227 7.20 -4.08 8.98
C HIS A 227 7.96 -5.33 9.43
N GLN A 228 7.61 -5.88 10.58
CA GLN A 228 8.23 -7.12 11.05
C GLN A 228 8.01 -8.27 10.06
N ILE A 229 6.79 -8.41 9.52
CA ILE A 229 6.48 -9.43 8.49
C ILE A 229 7.29 -9.18 7.21
N MET A 230 7.47 -7.92 6.78
CA MET A 230 8.31 -7.57 5.64
C MET A 230 9.77 -7.99 5.84
N VAL A 231 10.32 -7.72 7.03
CA VAL A 231 11.71 -8.07 7.38
C VAL A 231 11.88 -9.59 7.42
N GLU A 232 10.93 -10.33 7.96
CA GLU A 232 10.95 -11.80 8.01
C GLU A 232 10.90 -12.41 6.61
N ALA A 233 10.03 -11.88 5.73
CA ALA A 233 9.93 -12.32 4.35
C ALA A 233 11.24 -12.11 3.55
N LEU A 234 11.91 -10.98 3.76
CA LEU A 234 13.21 -10.69 3.13
C LEU A 234 14.33 -11.59 3.64
N LYS A 235 14.31 -11.98 4.92
CA LYS A 235 15.30 -12.89 5.49
C LYS A 235 15.07 -14.35 5.11
N GLY A 236 13.82 -14.75 4.89
CA GLY A 236 13.45 -16.12 4.54
C GLY A 236 13.49 -16.43 3.04
N GLY A 237 13.60 -15.43 2.18
CA GLY A 237 13.63 -15.58 0.72
C GLY A 237 14.93 -16.08 0.12
N ASP A 238 16.00 -16.20 0.92
CA ASP A 238 17.33 -16.64 0.49
C ASP A 238 17.61 -18.13 0.74
N ALA A 239 16.57 -18.97 0.93
CA ALA A 239 16.73 -20.41 1.17
C ALA A 239 16.27 -21.28 0.00
#